data_dfde1662664485c53145fd6cde0e6c0a
#
_entry.id   dfde1662664485c53145fd6cde0e6c0a
#
_cell.length_a   1.000
_cell.length_b   1.000
_cell.length_c   1.000
_cell.angle_alpha   90.00
_cell.angle_beta   90.00
_cell.angle_gamma   90.00
#
_symmetry.space_group_name_H-M   'P 1'
#
loop_
_entity.id
_entity.type
_entity.pdbx_description
1 polymer ?
#
loop_
_entity_poly.entity_id
_entity_poly.type
_entity_poly.pdbx_seq_one_letter_code
_entity_poly.pdbx_strand_id
1 'polypeptide(L)'
;MAKGKTPKPKTCPICSTEYIPRSSLQKVCHNYKCAIAFNKQRDAEIAAREQRKREREQSAGLRQRREALKTRAEWEREAQAAFNRYIRMRDMYQECISHPGKLISNSNYITGSAVDASHYRSRGAASHLRFNVFNVHAACTRCNRQLSGNPVEYRIRLIERIGLERVERLESDAGPRKFDIDYLKRVKSIFSRRARHYEKLRKRYSEAA
;
A
#
# COMPACT_ATOMS: atom_id res chain seq x y z
N MET A 1 -13.95 -60.12 9.94
CA MET A 1 -14.35 -59.14 10.93
C MET A 1 -13.23 -58.07 11.02
N ALA A 2 -13.46 -56.86 10.57
CA ALA A 2 -12.45 -55.80 10.61
C ALA A 2 -12.21 -55.40 12.06
N LYS A 3 -10.98 -55.53 12.56
CA LYS A 3 -10.58 -55.04 13.89
C LYS A 3 -10.68 -53.53 13.91
N GLY A 4 -11.73 -53.00 14.54
CA GLY A 4 -11.90 -51.56 14.74
C GLY A 4 -10.70 -50.99 15.50
N LYS A 5 -10.01 -50.00 14.94
CA LYS A 5 -8.91 -49.30 15.61
C LYS A 5 -9.45 -48.62 16.87
N THR A 6 -8.89 -48.97 18.03
CA THR A 6 -9.21 -48.28 19.31
C THR A 6 -8.99 -46.79 19.18
N PRO A 7 -9.97 -45.96 19.57
CA PRO A 7 -9.81 -44.50 19.48
C PRO A 7 -8.63 -44.03 20.34
N LYS A 8 -7.79 -43.13 19.79
CA LYS A 8 -6.68 -42.53 20.53
C LYS A 8 -7.19 -41.62 21.64
N PRO A 9 -6.55 -41.60 22.81
CA PRO A 9 -6.86 -40.63 23.87
C PRO A 9 -6.79 -39.19 23.38
N LYS A 10 -7.68 -38.33 23.88
CA LYS A 10 -7.71 -36.87 23.62
C LYS A 10 -7.74 -36.11 24.93
N THR A 11 -7.15 -34.92 24.94
CA THR A 11 -7.23 -33.99 26.08
C THR A 11 -8.46 -33.08 25.94
N CYS A 12 -9.26 -32.96 26.99
CA CYS A 12 -10.43 -32.07 27.01
C CYS A 12 -9.98 -30.58 26.99
N PRO A 13 -10.46 -29.78 26.03
CA PRO A 13 -10.05 -28.36 25.95
C PRO A 13 -10.59 -27.50 27.10
N ILE A 14 -11.54 -28.00 27.90
CA ILE A 14 -12.15 -27.24 29.02
C ILE A 14 -11.51 -27.58 30.35
N CYS A 15 -11.31 -28.86 30.66
CA CYS A 15 -10.81 -29.31 31.96
C CYS A 15 -9.42 -29.94 31.91
N SER A 16 -8.81 -30.02 30.73
CA SER A 16 -7.48 -30.60 30.46
C SER A 16 -7.34 -32.08 30.87
N THR A 17 -8.43 -32.78 31.20
CA THR A 17 -8.41 -34.19 31.54
C THR A 17 -8.30 -35.04 30.27
N GLU A 18 -7.48 -36.09 30.29
CA GLU A 18 -7.38 -37.07 29.21
C GLU A 18 -8.60 -37.98 29.19
N TYR A 19 -9.15 -38.28 28.01
CA TYR A 19 -10.31 -39.14 27.86
C TYR A 19 -10.25 -39.94 26.55
N ILE A 20 -10.91 -41.08 26.52
CA ILE A 20 -11.11 -41.89 25.32
C ILE A 20 -12.44 -41.47 24.68
N PRO A 21 -12.44 -40.90 23.44
CA PRO A 21 -13.67 -40.46 22.80
C PRO A 21 -14.52 -41.66 22.36
N ARG A 22 -15.84 -41.58 22.56
CA ARG A 22 -16.81 -42.61 22.08
C ARG A 22 -17.06 -42.47 20.57
N SER A 23 -16.75 -41.34 19.97
CA SER A 23 -16.92 -41.04 18.56
C SER A 23 -15.81 -40.10 18.10
N SER A 24 -15.44 -40.17 16.82
CA SER A 24 -14.45 -39.28 16.20
C SER A 24 -14.84 -37.81 16.30
N LEU A 25 -16.12 -37.49 16.37
CA LEU A 25 -16.68 -36.13 16.45
C LEU A 25 -16.67 -35.57 17.87
N GLN A 26 -16.43 -36.41 18.91
CA GLN A 26 -16.40 -35.94 20.29
C GLN A 26 -15.21 -35.00 20.54
N LYS A 27 -15.49 -33.78 20.99
CA LYS A 27 -14.50 -32.71 21.21
C LYS A 27 -14.11 -32.50 22.66
N VAL A 28 -14.98 -32.94 23.61
CA VAL A 28 -14.79 -32.76 25.07
C VAL A 28 -14.97 -34.10 25.79
N CYS A 29 -14.54 -34.18 27.05
CA CYS A 29 -14.70 -35.37 27.88
C CYS A 29 -16.19 -35.69 28.14
N HIS A 30 -16.47 -36.77 28.92
CA HIS A 30 -17.83 -37.19 29.21
C HIS A 30 -18.57 -36.33 30.27
N ASN A 31 -17.89 -35.32 30.83
CA ASN A 31 -18.49 -34.43 31.81
C ASN A 31 -19.44 -33.42 31.11
N TYR A 32 -20.71 -33.42 31.50
CA TYR A 32 -21.72 -32.54 30.93
C TYR A 32 -21.41 -31.03 31.09
N LYS A 33 -20.75 -30.66 32.21
CA LYS A 33 -20.31 -29.26 32.44
C LYS A 33 -19.32 -28.82 31.36
N CYS A 34 -18.42 -29.73 30.95
CA CYS A 34 -17.48 -29.44 29.86
C CYS A 34 -18.19 -29.29 28.51
N ALA A 35 -19.21 -30.10 28.25
CA ALA A 35 -20.02 -29.99 27.03
C ALA A 35 -20.77 -28.65 26.95
N ILE A 36 -21.39 -28.24 28.06
CA ILE A 36 -22.07 -26.92 28.15
C ILE A 36 -21.08 -25.79 27.95
N ALA A 37 -19.93 -25.78 28.65
CA ALA A 37 -18.93 -24.73 28.54
C ALA A 37 -18.37 -24.67 27.12
N PHE A 38 -18.07 -25.78 26.48
CA PHE A 38 -17.58 -25.85 25.11
C PHE A 38 -18.61 -25.31 24.11
N ASN A 39 -19.88 -25.66 24.23
CA ASN A 39 -20.93 -25.13 23.35
C ASN A 39 -21.07 -23.61 23.53
N LYS A 40 -21.06 -23.10 24.77
CA LYS A 40 -21.10 -21.65 25.05
C LYS A 40 -19.94 -20.91 24.41
N GLN A 41 -18.71 -21.44 24.51
CA GLN A 41 -17.53 -20.85 23.83
C GLN A 41 -17.70 -20.84 22.31
N ARG A 42 -18.11 -21.97 21.74
CA ARG A 42 -18.35 -22.07 20.29
C ARG A 42 -19.42 -21.11 19.80
N ASP A 43 -20.52 -21.00 20.52
CA ASP A 43 -21.60 -20.07 20.14
C ASP A 43 -21.16 -18.62 20.23
N ALA A 44 -20.35 -18.28 21.26
CA ALA A 44 -19.72 -16.96 21.36
C ALA A 44 -18.73 -16.68 20.20
N GLU A 45 -17.93 -17.66 19.80
CA GLU A 45 -17.03 -17.54 18.65
C GLU A 45 -17.80 -17.33 17.33
N ILE A 46 -18.89 -18.07 17.13
CA ILE A 46 -19.77 -17.93 15.96
C ILE A 46 -20.37 -16.52 15.94
N ALA A 47 -20.95 -16.07 17.07
CA ALA A 47 -21.53 -14.73 17.18
C ALA A 47 -20.49 -13.62 16.91
N ALA A 48 -19.29 -13.74 17.47
CA ALA A 48 -18.21 -12.81 17.24
C ALA A 48 -17.76 -12.77 15.76
N ARG A 49 -17.72 -13.94 15.10
CA ARG A 49 -17.40 -14.04 13.66
C ARG A 49 -18.47 -13.35 12.80
N GLU A 50 -19.73 -13.58 13.10
CA GLU A 50 -20.86 -12.94 12.39
C GLU A 50 -20.86 -11.42 12.60
N GLN A 51 -20.62 -10.97 13.83
CA GLN A 51 -20.51 -9.54 14.12
C GLN A 51 -19.38 -8.89 13.30
N ARG A 52 -18.17 -9.47 13.29
CA ARG A 52 -17.05 -8.97 12.47
C ARG A 52 -17.38 -8.95 10.98
N LYS A 53 -18.16 -9.93 10.50
CA LYS A 53 -18.63 -9.96 9.10
C LYS A 53 -19.55 -8.78 8.82
N ARG A 54 -20.57 -8.54 9.65
CA ARG A 54 -21.51 -7.41 9.54
C ARG A 54 -20.79 -6.05 9.59
N GLU A 55 -19.84 -5.87 10.51
CA GLU A 55 -19.02 -4.65 10.61
C GLU A 55 -18.20 -4.40 9.34
N ARG A 56 -17.60 -5.45 8.76
CA ARG A 56 -16.87 -5.36 7.48
C ARG A 56 -17.78 -4.96 6.31
N GLU A 57 -18.98 -5.55 6.24
CA GLU A 57 -19.97 -5.25 5.19
C GLU A 57 -20.46 -3.79 5.33
N GLN A 58 -20.77 -3.34 6.53
CA GLN A 58 -21.16 -1.94 6.81
C GLN A 58 -20.02 -0.97 6.44
N SER A 59 -18.80 -1.25 6.87
CA SER A 59 -17.63 -0.42 6.54
C SER A 59 -17.37 -0.35 5.03
N ALA A 60 -17.53 -1.48 4.32
CA ALA A 60 -17.40 -1.54 2.87
C ALA A 60 -18.49 -0.71 2.17
N GLY A 61 -19.73 -0.81 2.63
CA GLY A 61 -20.85 -0.02 2.11
C GLY A 61 -20.66 1.49 2.31
N LEU A 62 -20.21 1.91 3.50
CA LEU A 62 -19.89 3.30 3.79
C LEU A 62 -18.73 3.82 2.91
N ARG A 63 -17.70 3.01 2.71
CA ARG A 63 -16.59 3.37 1.81
C ARG A 63 -17.07 3.55 0.38
N GLN A 64 -17.89 2.63 -0.12
CA GLN A 64 -18.46 2.70 -1.48
C GLN A 64 -19.30 3.97 -1.67
N ARG A 65 -20.15 4.31 -0.71
CA ARG A 65 -20.95 5.56 -0.74
C ARG A 65 -20.05 6.79 -0.76
N ARG A 66 -19.02 6.85 0.09
CA ARG A 66 -18.05 7.96 0.09
C ARG A 66 -17.29 8.06 -1.25
N GLU A 67 -16.92 6.95 -1.85
CA GLU A 67 -16.24 6.96 -3.14
C GLU A 67 -17.16 7.42 -4.28
N ALA A 68 -18.46 7.08 -4.23
CA ALA A 68 -19.44 7.53 -5.20
C ALA A 68 -19.71 9.05 -5.17
N LEU A 69 -19.54 9.67 -4.00
CA LEU A 69 -19.75 11.12 -3.82
C LEU A 69 -18.51 11.96 -4.17
N LYS A 70 -17.34 11.34 -4.43
CA LYS A 70 -16.13 12.09 -4.71
C LYS A 70 -16.16 12.77 -6.07
N THR A 71 -15.78 14.03 -6.05
CA THR A 71 -15.56 14.83 -7.26
C THR A 71 -14.30 14.39 -8.02
N ARG A 72 -14.19 14.76 -9.31
CA ARG A 72 -12.97 14.54 -10.10
C ARG A 72 -11.73 15.15 -9.44
N ALA A 73 -11.86 16.35 -8.85
CA ALA A 73 -10.77 17.05 -8.18
C ALA A 73 -10.26 16.28 -6.94
N GLU A 74 -11.14 15.64 -6.19
CA GLU A 74 -10.76 14.80 -5.06
C GLU A 74 -10.05 13.53 -5.51
N TRP A 75 -10.52 12.87 -6.57
CA TRP A 75 -9.82 11.74 -7.15
C TRP A 75 -8.44 12.12 -7.69
N GLU A 76 -8.30 13.30 -8.30
CA GLU A 76 -7.02 13.81 -8.79
C GLU A 76 -6.04 14.07 -7.65
N ARG A 77 -6.49 14.65 -6.53
CA ARG A 77 -5.64 14.85 -5.33
C ARG A 77 -5.17 13.52 -4.75
N GLU A 78 -6.06 12.52 -4.65
CA GLU A 78 -5.72 11.20 -4.13
C GLU A 78 -4.76 10.44 -5.07
N ALA A 79 -4.97 10.51 -6.37
CA ALA A 79 -4.09 9.95 -7.38
C ALA A 79 -2.69 10.59 -7.32
N GLN A 80 -2.63 11.92 -7.18
CA GLN A 80 -1.38 12.66 -7.04
C GLN A 80 -0.64 12.29 -5.75
N ALA A 81 -1.34 12.16 -4.64
CA ALA A 81 -0.74 11.74 -3.37
C ALA A 81 -0.13 10.32 -3.47
N ALA A 82 -0.85 9.38 -4.09
CA ALA A 82 -0.37 8.02 -4.31
C ALA A 82 0.85 7.99 -5.25
N PHE A 83 0.81 8.76 -6.34
CA PHE A 83 1.90 8.89 -7.29
C PHE A 83 3.14 9.52 -6.63
N ASN A 84 2.99 10.61 -5.91
CA ASN A 84 4.09 11.28 -5.20
C ASN A 84 4.73 10.36 -4.15
N ARG A 85 3.91 9.59 -3.40
CA ARG A 85 4.42 8.58 -2.47
C ARG A 85 5.27 7.53 -3.19
N TYR A 86 4.80 7.03 -4.33
CA TYR A 86 5.56 6.08 -5.14
C TYR A 86 6.90 6.65 -5.58
N ILE A 87 6.94 7.89 -6.12
CA ILE A 87 8.18 8.53 -6.57
C ILE A 87 9.19 8.65 -5.42
N ARG A 88 8.76 9.14 -4.25
CA ARG A 88 9.62 9.23 -3.07
C ARG A 88 10.15 7.88 -2.62
N MET A 89 9.31 6.84 -2.69
CA MET A 89 9.73 5.48 -2.34
C MET A 89 10.67 4.86 -3.39
N ARG A 90 10.45 5.12 -4.67
CA ARG A 90 11.30 4.66 -5.77
C ARG A 90 12.71 5.23 -5.64
N ASP A 91 12.79 6.55 -5.42
CA ASP A 91 14.05 7.30 -5.48
C ASP A 91 14.73 7.46 -4.10
N MET A 92 14.19 6.86 -3.05
CA MET A 92 14.81 6.88 -1.73
C MET A 92 16.22 6.28 -1.78
N TYR A 93 17.19 6.91 -1.11
CA TYR A 93 18.62 6.62 -1.15
C TYR A 93 19.34 6.99 -2.46
N GLN A 94 18.66 7.62 -3.40
CA GLN A 94 19.31 8.25 -4.54
C GLN A 94 19.67 9.71 -4.21
N GLU A 95 20.49 10.32 -5.03
CA GLU A 95 20.73 11.76 -4.95
C GLU A 95 19.51 12.56 -5.41
N CYS A 96 19.37 13.76 -4.86
CA CYS A 96 18.41 14.74 -5.34
C CYS A 96 18.61 14.97 -6.84
N ILE A 97 17.53 14.90 -7.63
CA ILE A 97 17.62 15.06 -9.09
C ILE A 97 18.21 16.39 -9.54
N SER A 98 18.12 17.44 -8.70
CA SER A 98 18.58 18.79 -9.02
C SER A 98 19.66 19.31 -8.04
N HIS A 99 20.29 18.42 -7.26
CA HIS A 99 21.33 18.80 -6.30
C HIS A 99 22.37 17.67 -6.21
N PRO A 100 23.45 17.75 -6.99
CA PRO A 100 24.53 16.77 -6.97
C PRO A 100 25.11 16.54 -5.57
N GLY A 101 25.42 15.30 -5.24
CA GLY A 101 26.00 14.91 -3.95
C GLY A 101 25.04 14.92 -2.75
N LYS A 102 23.79 15.42 -2.91
CA LYS A 102 22.81 15.42 -1.83
C LYS A 102 21.93 14.17 -1.86
N LEU A 103 22.26 13.18 -1.04
CA LEU A 103 21.45 11.99 -0.86
C LEU A 103 20.04 12.30 -0.33
N ILE A 104 19.05 11.64 -0.90
CA ILE A 104 17.68 11.64 -0.40
C ILE A 104 17.53 10.48 0.58
N SER A 105 17.86 10.74 1.82
CA SER A 105 17.66 9.78 2.91
C SER A 105 17.11 10.52 4.11
N ASN A 106 15.93 10.17 4.57
CA ASN A 106 15.49 10.63 5.88
C ASN A 106 14.24 9.94 6.37
N SER A 107 14.02 10.08 7.67
CA SER A 107 12.83 9.60 8.36
C SER A 107 11.52 10.26 7.90
N ASN A 108 11.60 11.42 7.23
CA ASN A 108 10.44 12.25 6.88
C ASN A 108 9.93 12.05 5.44
N TYR A 109 10.46 11.07 4.72
CA TYR A 109 10.04 10.79 3.34
C TYR A 109 8.53 10.46 3.23
N ILE A 110 7.92 9.92 4.26
CA ILE A 110 6.49 9.60 4.32
C ILE A 110 5.64 10.87 4.29
N THR A 111 6.03 11.88 5.08
CA THR A 111 5.31 13.16 5.19
C THR A 111 5.63 14.13 4.06
N GLY A 112 6.72 13.88 3.31
CA GLY A 112 7.19 14.77 2.25
C GLY A 112 7.86 16.05 2.76
N SER A 113 8.15 16.17 4.06
CA SER A 113 8.69 17.39 4.66
C SER A 113 10.11 17.73 4.21
N ALA A 114 10.91 16.73 3.85
CA ALA A 114 12.30 16.94 3.40
C ALA A 114 12.54 16.50 1.94
N VAL A 115 11.61 15.71 1.37
CA VAL A 115 11.71 15.17 0.00
C VAL A 115 10.38 15.34 -0.72
N ASP A 116 10.42 16.00 -1.85
CA ASP A 116 9.27 16.22 -2.72
C ASP A 116 9.37 15.37 -4.00
N ALA A 117 8.22 15.05 -4.61
CA ALA A 117 8.15 14.54 -5.97
C ALA A 117 8.13 15.75 -6.93
N SER A 118 9.29 16.05 -7.52
CA SER A 118 9.50 17.18 -8.41
C SER A 118 9.26 16.81 -9.86
N HIS A 119 8.52 17.66 -10.59
CA HIS A 119 8.24 17.46 -12.01
C HIS A 119 9.30 18.20 -12.84
N TYR A 120 9.90 17.54 -13.81
CA TYR A 120 10.79 18.19 -14.79
C TYR A 120 10.01 19.21 -15.62
N ARG A 121 8.98 18.77 -16.35
CA ARG A 121 7.99 19.67 -16.92
C ARG A 121 6.86 19.88 -15.93
N SER A 122 6.66 21.12 -15.50
CA SER A 122 5.70 21.45 -14.45
C SER A 122 4.26 21.02 -14.80
N ARG A 123 3.45 20.80 -13.79
CA ARG A 123 2.03 20.44 -13.99
C ARG A 123 1.24 21.55 -14.71
N GLY A 124 1.67 22.80 -14.60
CA GLY A 124 1.06 23.92 -15.33
C GLY A 124 1.43 23.90 -16.80
N ALA A 125 2.72 23.71 -17.12
CA ALA A 125 3.21 23.69 -18.49
C ALA A 125 2.87 22.41 -19.26
N ALA A 126 2.82 21.26 -18.58
CA ALA A 126 2.59 19.94 -19.20
C ALA A 126 1.70 19.08 -18.33
N SER A 127 0.41 19.43 -18.22
CA SER A 127 -0.55 18.72 -17.38
C SER A 127 -0.71 17.25 -17.77
N HIS A 128 -0.54 16.90 -19.04
CA HIS A 128 -0.58 15.53 -19.58
C HIS A 128 0.55 14.65 -19.05
N LEU A 129 1.69 15.24 -18.64
CA LEU A 129 2.83 14.52 -18.04
C LEU A 129 2.74 14.37 -16.52
N ARG A 130 1.64 14.80 -15.91
CA ARG A 130 1.45 14.81 -14.45
C ARG A 130 1.77 13.47 -13.77
N PHE A 131 1.39 12.37 -14.36
CA PHE A 131 1.60 11.02 -13.84
C PHE A 131 2.63 10.21 -14.65
N ASN A 132 3.47 10.89 -15.42
CA ASN A 132 4.53 10.23 -16.16
C ASN A 132 5.73 9.97 -15.23
N VAL A 133 6.14 8.72 -15.11
CA VAL A 133 7.21 8.28 -14.20
C VAL A 133 8.61 8.77 -14.61
N PHE A 134 8.78 9.11 -15.87
CA PHE A 134 10.03 9.70 -16.40
C PHE A 134 10.09 11.22 -16.22
N ASN A 135 8.93 11.87 -16.06
CA ASN A 135 8.85 13.31 -15.82
C ASN A 135 8.99 13.68 -14.35
N VAL A 136 8.94 12.72 -13.41
CA VAL A 136 8.88 13.04 -11.98
C VAL A 136 9.90 12.24 -11.21
N HIS A 137 10.73 12.96 -10.45
CA HIS A 137 11.79 12.38 -9.61
C HIS A 137 11.81 13.04 -8.23
N ALA A 138 12.42 12.36 -7.27
CA ALA A 138 12.54 12.92 -5.93
C ALA A 138 13.59 14.04 -5.92
N ALA A 139 13.23 15.16 -5.30
CA ALA A 139 14.10 16.30 -5.08
C ALA A 139 14.02 16.76 -3.63
N CYS A 140 15.08 17.38 -3.13
CA CYS A 140 15.04 18.02 -1.82
C CYS A 140 14.11 19.24 -1.85
N THR A 141 13.52 19.55 -0.70
CA THR A 141 12.56 20.66 -0.55
C THR A 141 13.13 22.00 -1.05
N ARG A 142 14.43 22.26 -0.80
CA ARG A 142 15.11 23.47 -1.30
C ARG A 142 15.02 23.58 -2.81
N CYS A 143 15.46 22.53 -3.53
CA CYS A 143 15.44 22.56 -5.00
C CYS A 143 14.02 22.67 -5.55
N ASN A 144 13.09 21.87 -5.01
CA ASN A 144 11.73 21.82 -5.52
C ASN A 144 10.92 23.10 -5.24
N ARG A 145 11.04 23.69 -4.04
CA ARG A 145 10.19 24.81 -3.60
C ARG A 145 10.87 26.17 -3.71
N GLN A 146 12.15 26.26 -3.36
CA GLN A 146 12.87 27.55 -3.34
C GLN A 146 13.53 27.87 -4.67
N LEU A 147 14.01 26.86 -5.40
CA LEU A 147 14.70 27.01 -6.69
C LEU A 147 13.82 26.64 -7.89
N SER A 148 12.48 26.57 -7.70
CA SER A 148 11.52 26.24 -8.77
C SER A 148 11.86 24.94 -9.54
N GLY A 149 12.45 23.96 -8.85
CA GLY A 149 12.89 22.70 -9.43
C GLY A 149 14.34 22.68 -9.91
N ASN A 150 15.03 23.85 -9.97
CA ASN A 150 16.37 24.01 -10.53
C ASN A 150 16.51 23.36 -11.92
N PRO A 151 15.85 23.89 -12.97
CA PRO A 151 15.61 23.19 -14.22
C PRO A 151 16.87 22.82 -15.00
N VAL A 152 17.94 23.61 -14.89
CA VAL A 152 19.21 23.36 -15.60
C VAL A 152 19.86 22.09 -15.05
N GLU A 153 20.10 22.04 -13.76
CA GLU A 153 20.67 20.86 -13.11
C GLU A 153 19.72 19.64 -13.23
N TYR A 154 18.42 19.88 -13.15
CA TYR A 154 17.43 18.81 -13.34
C TYR A 154 17.59 18.16 -14.73
N ARG A 155 17.72 18.96 -15.81
CA ARG A 155 17.88 18.43 -17.17
C ARG A 155 19.14 17.60 -17.32
N ILE A 156 20.27 18.09 -16.83
CA ILE A 156 21.58 17.40 -16.90
C ILE A 156 21.46 16.03 -16.21
N ARG A 157 21.00 16.03 -14.96
CA ARG A 157 20.86 14.78 -14.17
C ARG A 157 19.77 13.85 -14.70
N LEU A 158 18.75 14.41 -15.33
CA LEU A 158 17.71 13.62 -15.97
C LEU A 158 18.24 12.86 -17.18
N ILE A 159 19.08 13.51 -18.01
CA ILE A 159 19.75 12.85 -19.14
C ILE A 159 20.63 11.69 -18.64
N GLU A 160 21.40 11.89 -17.59
CA GLU A 160 22.21 10.84 -16.97
C GLU A 160 21.34 9.67 -16.47
N ARG A 161 20.15 9.95 -15.94
CA ARG A 161 19.27 8.94 -15.31
C ARG A 161 18.42 8.16 -16.29
N ILE A 162 17.90 8.78 -17.33
CA ILE A 162 16.93 8.17 -18.26
C ILE A 162 17.36 8.20 -19.72
N GLY A 163 18.45 8.86 -20.06
CA GLY A 163 18.99 9.04 -21.41
C GLY A 163 18.38 10.22 -22.16
N LEU A 164 19.18 10.80 -23.08
CA LEU A 164 18.81 12.00 -23.85
C LEU A 164 17.50 11.81 -24.64
N GLU A 165 17.37 10.71 -25.35
CA GLU A 165 16.20 10.43 -26.19
C GLU A 165 14.86 10.51 -25.41
N ARG A 166 14.84 10.01 -24.17
CA ARG A 166 13.63 10.09 -23.33
C ARG A 166 13.37 11.51 -22.84
N VAL A 167 14.42 12.28 -22.59
CA VAL A 167 14.26 13.68 -22.19
C VAL A 167 13.70 14.49 -23.34
N GLU A 168 14.23 14.34 -24.56
CA GLU A 168 13.72 14.99 -25.76
C GLU A 168 12.27 14.62 -26.05
N ARG A 169 11.89 13.35 -25.86
CA ARG A 169 10.47 12.93 -25.95
C ARG A 169 9.58 13.62 -24.91
N LEU A 170 10.06 13.82 -23.68
CA LEU A 170 9.30 14.58 -22.67
C LEU A 170 9.19 16.07 -23.06
N GLU A 171 10.23 16.64 -23.66
CA GLU A 171 10.27 18.04 -24.09
C GLU A 171 9.36 18.30 -25.29
N SER A 172 9.31 17.37 -26.25
CA SER A 172 8.50 17.47 -27.46
C SER A 172 7.04 17.04 -27.27
N ASP A 173 6.71 16.32 -26.17
CA ASP A 173 5.34 15.89 -25.91
C ASP A 173 4.46 17.10 -25.57
N ALA A 174 3.58 17.46 -26.49
CA ALA A 174 2.67 18.60 -26.38
C ALA A 174 1.17 18.20 -26.39
N GLY A 175 0.88 16.89 -26.39
CA GLY A 175 -0.49 16.40 -26.51
C GLY A 175 -1.35 16.73 -25.28
N PRO A 176 -2.52 17.40 -25.45
CA PRO A 176 -3.43 17.60 -24.35
C PRO A 176 -4.02 16.26 -23.90
N ARG A 177 -4.06 16.05 -22.57
CA ARG A 177 -4.66 14.84 -21.99
C ARG A 177 -5.62 15.22 -20.87
N LYS A 178 -6.85 14.77 -21.00
CA LYS A 178 -7.82 14.83 -19.92
C LYS A 178 -7.79 13.53 -19.13
N PHE A 179 -7.74 13.65 -17.80
CA PHE A 179 -7.81 12.51 -16.89
C PHE A 179 -9.26 12.38 -16.38
N ASP A 180 -9.95 11.34 -16.80
CA ASP A 180 -11.28 10.99 -16.27
C ASP A 180 -11.15 10.32 -14.88
N ILE A 181 -12.28 10.15 -14.20
CA ILE A 181 -12.32 9.58 -12.85
C ILE A 181 -11.78 8.14 -12.84
N ASP A 182 -12.07 7.35 -13.86
CA ASP A 182 -11.65 5.95 -13.91
C ASP A 182 -10.14 5.81 -14.15
N TYR A 183 -9.57 6.69 -14.96
CA TYR A 183 -8.13 6.79 -15.07
C TYR A 183 -7.47 7.17 -13.74
N LEU A 184 -8.02 8.16 -13.03
CA LEU A 184 -7.49 8.60 -11.72
C LEU A 184 -7.59 7.51 -10.65
N LYS A 185 -8.67 6.73 -10.63
CA LYS A 185 -8.80 5.54 -9.78
C LYS A 185 -7.72 4.51 -10.09
N ARG A 186 -7.46 4.23 -11.39
CA ARG A 186 -6.39 3.32 -11.82
C ARG A 186 -5.01 3.82 -11.40
N VAL A 187 -4.70 5.10 -11.61
CA VAL A 187 -3.44 5.73 -11.17
C VAL A 187 -3.25 5.55 -9.67
N LYS A 188 -4.24 5.93 -8.86
CA LYS A 188 -4.22 5.75 -7.41
C LYS A 188 -3.93 4.30 -7.02
N SER A 189 -4.66 3.35 -7.61
CA SER A 189 -4.53 1.92 -7.31
C SER A 189 -3.14 1.39 -7.66
N ILE A 190 -2.65 1.66 -8.87
CA ILE A 190 -1.35 1.19 -9.37
C ILE A 190 -0.22 1.73 -8.50
N PHE A 191 -0.17 3.04 -8.28
CA PHE A 191 0.93 3.67 -7.56
C PHE A 191 0.88 3.42 -6.05
N SER A 192 -0.29 3.22 -5.46
CA SER A 192 -0.39 2.73 -4.08
C SER A 192 0.18 1.30 -3.91
N ARG A 193 -0.03 0.41 -4.88
CA ARG A 193 0.57 -0.94 -4.87
C ARG A 193 2.08 -0.89 -5.06
N ARG A 194 2.56 -0.09 -6.01
CA ARG A 194 3.99 0.08 -6.28
C ARG A 194 4.72 0.68 -5.07
N ALA A 195 4.15 1.70 -4.43
CA ALA A 195 4.73 2.29 -3.21
C ALA A 195 4.86 1.25 -2.09
N ARG A 196 3.80 0.48 -1.81
CA ARG A 196 3.83 -0.61 -0.82
C ARG A 196 4.85 -1.71 -1.16
N HIS A 197 5.07 -1.99 -2.44
CA HIS A 197 6.09 -2.95 -2.87
C HIS A 197 7.49 -2.47 -2.47
N TYR A 198 7.84 -1.21 -2.78
CA TYR A 198 9.12 -0.63 -2.38
C TYR A 198 9.28 -0.56 -0.86
N GLU A 199 8.22 -0.22 -0.12
CA GLU A 199 8.24 -0.22 1.35
C GLU A 199 8.58 -1.61 1.91
N LYS A 200 7.96 -2.67 1.36
CA LYS A 200 8.25 -4.05 1.77
C LYS A 200 9.68 -4.48 1.44
N LEU A 201 10.17 -4.14 0.24
CA LEU A 201 11.55 -4.44 -0.14
C LEU A 201 12.53 -3.79 0.85
N ARG A 202 12.35 -2.51 1.15
CA ARG A 202 13.23 -1.76 2.05
C ARG A 202 13.23 -2.30 3.48
N LYS A 203 12.04 -2.68 3.97
CA LYS A 203 11.92 -3.29 5.29
C LYS A 203 12.74 -4.58 5.39
N ARG A 204 12.71 -5.42 4.35
CA ARG A 204 13.53 -6.63 4.28
C ARG A 204 15.03 -6.33 4.27
N TYR A 205 15.46 -5.30 3.54
CA TYR A 205 16.87 -4.92 3.50
C TYR A 205 17.36 -4.32 4.83
N SER A 206 16.53 -3.55 5.53
CA SER A 206 16.89 -3.01 6.85
C SER A 206 16.85 -4.04 7.97
N GLU A 207 16.13 -5.13 7.80
CA GLU A 207 16.12 -6.27 8.76
C GLU A 207 17.26 -7.27 8.50
N ALA A 208 17.91 -7.20 7.32
CA ALA A 208 19.00 -8.07 6.92
C ALA A 208 20.40 -7.43 7.07
N ALA A 209 20.47 -6.13 7.40
CA ALA A 209 21.70 -5.36 7.64
C ALA A 209 21.95 -5.16 9.14
#